data_359c2d8fa5a85e1dd59143b0de6f5e96
#
_entry.id   359c2d8fa5a85e1dd59143b0de6f5e96
#
_cell.length_a   1.000
_cell.length_b   1.000
_cell.length_c   1.000
_cell.angle_alpha   90.00
_cell.angle_beta   90.00
_cell.angle_gamma   90.00
#
_symmetry.space_group_name_H-M   'P 1'
#
loop_
_entity.id
_entity.type
_entity.pdbx_description
1 polymer ?
#
loop_
_entity_poly.entity_id
_entity_poly.type
_entity_poly.pdbx_seq_one_letter_code
_entity_poly.pdbx_strand_id
1 'polypeptide(L)'
;MIAELGLAMLWLAGALALLQLAAGALALTRHGRELAGIVRPVAVVQGVLCGGAFLALIVLFLRTDLSVKLVATNSHSLKPAIFKLAGTWGNHEGSMLLWVTVMALAGGFIALFEKRLRDDTMLATLAGQAFVSLGFYAFMLLASNPFER
;
A
#
# COMPACT_ATOMS: atom_id res chain seq x y z
N MET A 1 -17.41 7.64 4.69
CA MET A 1 -17.23 7.25 3.25
C MET A 1 -15.77 7.27 2.79
N ILE A 2 -15.00 8.38 2.93
CA ILE A 2 -13.58 8.41 2.48
C ILE A 2 -12.71 7.47 3.32
N ALA A 3 -12.90 7.43 4.62
CA ALA A 3 -12.15 6.54 5.51
C ALA A 3 -12.42 5.06 5.20
N GLU A 4 -13.68 4.69 4.97
CA GLU A 4 -14.06 3.32 4.60
C GLU A 4 -13.49 2.92 3.23
N LEU A 5 -13.48 3.86 2.27
CA LEU A 5 -12.87 3.64 0.97
C LEU A 5 -11.36 3.41 1.10
N GLY A 6 -10.67 4.26 1.89
CA GLY A 6 -9.24 4.11 2.17
C GLY A 6 -8.92 2.77 2.85
N LEU A 7 -9.74 2.37 3.83
CA LEU A 7 -9.61 1.09 4.51
C LEU A 7 -9.84 -0.09 3.56
N ALA A 8 -10.87 -0.04 2.72
CA ALA A 8 -11.15 -1.08 1.74
C ALA A 8 -10.00 -1.23 0.72
N MET A 9 -9.46 -0.10 0.23
CA MET A 9 -8.28 -0.11 -0.64
C MET A 9 -7.07 -0.75 0.05
N LEU A 10 -6.85 -0.45 1.34
CA LEU A 10 -5.73 -1.00 2.10
C LEU A 10 -5.88 -2.53 2.31
N TRP A 11 -7.08 -3.02 2.63
CA TRP A 11 -7.37 -4.46 2.72
C TRP A 11 -7.14 -5.17 1.38
N LEU A 12 -7.64 -4.60 0.29
CA LEU A 12 -7.45 -5.17 -1.05
C LEU A 12 -5.98 -5.18 -1.46
N ALA A 13 -5.23 -4.10 -1.17
CA ALA A 13 -3.79 -4.04 -1.43
C ALA A 13 -3.03 -5.11 -0.64
N GLY A 14 -3.37 -5.34 0.63
CA GLY A 14 -2.79 -6.41 1.44
C GLY A 14 -3.10 -7.81 0.90
N ALA A 15 -4.35 -8.05 0.49
CA ALA A 15 -4.75 -9.32 -0.14
C ALA A 15 -4.00 -9.55 -1.47
N LEU A 16 -3.83 -8.50 -2.28
CA LEU A 16 -3.07 -8.58 -3.53
C LEU A 16 -1.57 -8.77 -3.27
N ALA A 17 -1.00 -8.21 -2.21
CA ALA A 17 0.37 -8.48 -1.82
C ALA A 17 0.57 -9.96 -1.46
N LEU A 18 -0.37 -10.57 -0.75
CA LEU A 18 -0.34 -12.00 -0.46
C LEU A 18 -0.43 -12.84 -1.75
N LEU A 19 -1.34 -12.49 -2.65
CA LEU A 19 -1.46 -13.14 -3.96
C LEU A 19 -0.17 -12.99 -4.78
N GLN A 20 0.40 -11.79 -4.81
CA GLN A 20 1.65 -11.48 -5.53
C GLN A 20 2.81 -12.31 -4.99
N LEU A 21 2.94 -12.43 -3.67
CA LEU A 21 3.97 -13.26 -3.04
C LEU A 21 3.78 -14.73 -3.40
N ALA A 22 2.57 -15.26 -3.20
CA ALA A 22 2.26 -16.66 -3.48
C ALA A 22 2.48 -17.01 -4.96
N ALA A 23 1.91 -16.21 -5.87
CA ALA A 23 2.06 -16.42 -7.30
C ALA A 23 3.52 -16.27 -7.76
N GLY A 24 4.24 -15.25 -7.27
CA GLY A 24 5.64 -15.02 -7.61
C GLY A 24 6.56 -16.14 -7.12
N ALA A 25 6.38 -16.57 -5.87
CA ALA A 25 7.15 -17.67 -5.30
C ALA A 25 6.88 -19.01 -6.02
N LEU A 26 5.60 -19.32 -6.30
CA LEU A 26 5.22 -20.53 -7.04
C LEU A 26 5.70 -20.49 -8.49
N ALA A 27 5.63 -19.33 -9.16
CA ALA A 27 6.09 -19.16 -10.55
C ALA A 27 7.60 -19.40 -10.73
N LEU A 28 8.40 -19.24 -9.67
CA LEU A 28 9.82 -19.61 -9.66
C LEU A 28 10.06 -21.11 -9.62
N THR A 29 9.03 -21.90 -9.30
CA THR A 29 9.10 -23.37 -9.34
C THR A 29 8.72 -23.90 -10.73
N ARG A 30 9.09 -25.15 -11.03
CA ARG A 30 8.74 -25.81 -12.31
C ARG A 30 7.23 -25.98 -12.52
N HIS A 31 6.47 -26.09 -11.44
CA HIS A 31 5.02 -26.39 -11.46
C HIS A 31 4.14 -25.13 -11.49
N GLY A 32 4.67 -23.95 -11.18
CA GLY A 32 3.88 -22.72 -11.04
C GLY A 32 4.09 -21.68 -12.15
N ARG A 33 4.82 -21.99 -13.22
CA ARG A 33 5.15 -21.02 -14.28
C ARG A 33 3.95 -20.35 -14.93
N GLU A 34 2.81 -21.00 -14.93
CA GLU A 34 1.54 -20.41 -15.43
C GLU A 34 1.11 -19.18 -14.64
N LEU A 35 1.50 -19.09 -13.36
CA LEU A 35 1.17 -17.96 -12.48
C LEU A 35 2.03 -16.72 -12.74
N ALA A 36 3.11 -16.82 -13.50
CA ALA A 36 4.00 -15.69 -13.80
C ALA A 36 3.26 -14.52 -14.44
N GLY A 37 2.26 -14.81 -15.30
CA GLY A 37 1.49 -13.80 -16.03
C GLY A 37 0.65 -12.88 -15.15
N ILE A 38 0.27 -13.31 -13.94
CA ILE A 38 -0.54 -12.50 -13.03
C ILE A 38 0.26 -11.61 -12.10
N VAL A 39 1.55 -11.88 -11.89
CA VAL A 39 2.38 -11.18 -10.90
C VAL A 39 2.51 -9.69 -11.23
N ARG A 40 2.79 -9.35 -12.48
CA ARG A 40 2.93 -7.95 -12.92
C ARG A 40 1.63 -7.14 -12.77
N PRO A 41 0.48 -7.57 -13.33
CA PRO A 41 -0.77 -6.82 -13.16
C PRO A 41 -1.19 -6.70 -11.69
N VAL A 42 -0.98 -7.73 -10.89
CA VAL A 42 -1.26 -7.68 -9.44
C VAL A 42 -0.41 -6.61 -8.75
N ALA A 43 0.89 -6.53 -9.05
CA ALA A 43 1.78 -5.50 -8.50
C ALA A 43 1.33 -4.08 -8.87
N VAL A 44 0.88 -3.87 -10.12
CA VAL A 44 0.36 -2.58 -10.58
C VAL A 44 -0.90 -2.19 -9.84
N VAL A 45 -1.88 -3.10 -9.74
CA VAL A 45 -3.15 -2.83 -9.05
C VAL A 45 -2.91 -2.60 -7.55
N GLN A 46 -2.01 -3.35 -6.92
CA GLN A 46 -1.60 -3.13 -5.54
C GLN A 46 -1.04 -1.71 -5.34
N GLY A 47 -0.15 -1.26 -6.24
CA GLY A 47 0.40 0.09 -6.21
C GLY A 47 -0.68 1.18 -6.30
N VAL A 48 -1.63 1.02 -7.22
CA VAL A 48 -2.76 1.96 -7.41
C VAL A 48 -3.65 2.00 -6.16
N LEU A 49 -4.00 0.84 -5.60
CA LEU A 49 -4.85 0.78 -4.40
C LEU A 49 -4.15 1.38 -3.18
N CYS A 50 -2.88 1.08 -2.98
CA CYS A 50 -2.11 1.62 -1.86
C CYS A 50 -1.93 3.15 -1.99
N GLY A 51 -1.62 3.64 -3.20
CA GLY A 51 -1.57 5.06 -3.50
C GLY A 51 -2.93 5.74 -3.26
N GLY A 52 -4.03 5.11 -3.67
CA GLY A 52 -5.40 5.58 -3.41
C GLY A 52 -5.72 5.65 -1.91
N ALA A 53 -5.31 4.65 -1.12
CA ALA A 53 -5.47 4.66 0.33
C ALA A 53 -4.69 5.83 0.97
N PHE A 54 -3.45 6.07 0.54
CA PHE A 54 -2.65 7.19 1.03
C PHE A 54 -3.25 8.54 0.65
N LEU A 55 -3.75 8.70 -0.58
CA LEU A 55 -4.48 9.90 -1.01
C LEU A 55 -5.77 10.10 -0.20
N ALA A 56 -6.51 9.04 0.11
CA ALA A 56 -7.67 9.12 0.98
C ALA A 56 -7.30 9.67 2.37
N LEU A 57 -6.18 9.21 2.96
CA LEU A 57 -5.69 9.74 4.24
C LEU A 57 -5.30 11.22 4.14
N ILE A 58 -4.62 11.65 3.07
CA ILE A 58 -4.32 13.07 2.82
C ILE A 58 -5.61 13.90 2.81
N VAL A 59 -6.63 13.45 2.09
CA VAL A 59 -7.91 14.16 2.01
C VAL A 59 -8.59 14.26 3.38
N LEU A 60 -8.54 13.22 4.21
CA LEU A 60 -9.08 13.23 5.57
C LEU A 60 -8.37 14.27 6.46
N PHE A 61 -7.04 14.38 6.38
CA PHE A 61 -6.27 15.39 7.10
C PHE A 61 -6.58 16.80 6.61
N LEU A 62 -6.63 17.03 5.29
CA LEU A 62 -6.94 18.35 4.72
C LEU A 62 -8.35 18.82 5.10
N ARG A 63 -9.33 17.90 5.10
CA ARG A 63 -10.71 18.18 5.52
C ARG A 63 -10.87 18.25 7.03
N THR A 64 -9.87 17.87 7.80
CA THR A 64 -9.93 17.76 9.26
C THR A 64 -11.12 16.89 9.70
N ASP A 65 -11.21 15.69 9.13
CA ASP A 65 -12.29 14.75 9.47
C ASP A 65 -12.02 14.11 10.83
N LEU A 66 -12.54 14.75 11.87
CA LEU A 66 -12.35 14.33 13.27
C LEU A 66 -13.07 13.02 13.62
N SER A 67 -13.83 12.43 12.69
CA SER A 67 -14.40 11.09 12.87
C SER A 67 -13.35 9.98 12.77
N VAL A 68 -12.16 10.30 12.24
CA VAL A 68 -11.02 9.39 12.17
C VAL A 68 -10.07 9.69 13.31
N LYS A 69 -9.80 8.71 14.16
CA LYS A 69 -8.98 8.81 15.38
C LYS A 69 -7.62 9.44 15.10
N LEU A 70 -6.95 9.00 14.03
CA LEU A 70 -5.64 9.53 13.64
C LEU A 70 -5.67 11.03 13.33
N VAL A 71 -6.71 11.50 12.64
CA VAL A 71 -6.89 12.94 12.34
C VAL A 71 -7.23 13.70 13.60
N ALA A 72 -8.11 13.18 14.44
CA ALA A 72 -8.52 13.83 15.69
C ALA A 72 -7.36 14.04 16.66
N THR A 73 -6.41 13.08 16.72
CA THR A 73 -5.25 13.18 17.62
C THR A 73 -4.10 14.01 17.05
N ASN A 74 -3.99 14.17 15.73
CA ASN A 74 -2.84 14.82 15.08
C ASN A 74 -3.17 16.10 14.32
N SER A 75 -4.43 16.52 14.25
CA SER A 75 -4.86 17.72 13.49
C SER A 75 -5.98 18.47 14.18
N HIS A 76 -6.16 19.74 13.80
CA HIS A 76 -7.29 20.59 14.23
C HIS A 76 -7.66 21.61 13.13
N SER A 77 -8.84 22.22 13.25
CA SER A 77 -9.41 23.11 12.23
C SER A 77 -8.54 24.32 11.89
N LEU A 78 -7.91 24.94 12.89
CA LEU A 78 -7.07 26.14 12.74
C LEU A 78 -5.65 25.85 12.19
N LYS A 79 -5.30 24.59 12.00
CA LYS A 79 -3.98 24.20 11.49
C LYS A 79 -3.86 24.59 10.01
N PRO A 80 -2.79 25.30 9.58
CA PRO A 80 -2.59 25.62 8.15
C PRO A 80 -2.50 24.36 7.29
N ALA A 81 -2.95 24.43 6.03
CA ALA A 81 -3.05 23.27 5.14
C ALA A 81 -1.72 22.52 4.95
N ILE A 82 -0.58 23.23 4.89
CA ILE A 82 0.75 22.62 4.76
C ILE A 82 1.07 21.72 5.96
N PHE A 83 0.71 22.12 7.17
CA PHE A 83 0.92 21.33 8.37
C PHE A 83 -0.09 20.19 8.51
N LYS A 84 -1.30 20.31 7.94
CA LYS A 84 -2.25 19.22 7.82
C LYS A 84 -1.70 18.15 6.87
N LEU A 85 -1.17 18.58 5.72
CA LEU A 85 -0.52 17.67 4.76
C LEU A 85 0.65 16.94 5.39
N ALA A 86 1.58 17.66 6.03
CA ALA A 86 2.71 17.05 6.74
C ALA A 86 2.25 16.12 7.89
N GLY A 87 1.14 16.46 8.54
CA GLY A 87 0.52 15.64 9.58
C GLY A 87 0.10 14.24 9.09
N THR A 88 -0.12 14.06 7.79
CA THR A 88 -0.51 12.75 7.22
C THR A 88 0.54 11.67 7.48
N TRP A 89 1.82 12.02 7.42
CA TRP A 89 2.92 11.07 7.68
C TRP A 89 3.76 11.44 8.91
N GLY A 90 3.41 12.49 9.63
CA GLY A 90 4.09 12.94 10.86
C GLY A 90 3.75 12.12 12.12
N ASN A 91 3.07 11.01 11.96
CA ASN A 91 2.65 10.08 13.00
C ASN A 91 3.00 8.64 12.61
N HIS A 92 2.85 7.71 13.53
CA HIS A 92 3.23 6.31 13.34
C HIS A 92 2.44 5.63 12.21
N GLU A 93 1.12 5.71 12.24
CA GLU A 93 0.23 5.02 11.29
C GLU A 93 0.38 5.59 9.88
N GLY A 94 0.40 6.92 9.77
CA GLY A 94 0.54 7.59 8.47
C GLY A 94 1.91 7.39 7.86
N SER A 95 2.99 7.35 8.66
CA SER A 95 4.35 7.06 8.15
C SER A 95 4.45 5.61 7.65
N MET A 96 3.85 4.65 8.33
CA MET A 96 3.82 3.26 7.87
C MET A 96 3.04 3.11 6.57
N LEU A 97 1.91 3.81 6.44
CA LEU A 97 1.15 3.84 5.18
C LEU A 97 1.96 4.48 4.05
N LEU A 98 2.72 5.55 4.33
CA LEU A 98 3.63 6.13 3.34
C LEU A 98 4.68 5.12 2.88
N TRP A 99 5.35 4.42 3.81
CA TRP A 99 6.38 3.45 3.48
C TRP A 99 5.85 2.31 2.61
N VAL A 100 4.72 1.71 2.97
CA VAL A 100 4.14 0.64 2.15
C VAL A 100 3.66 1.16 0.80
N THR A 101 3.18 2.42 0.74
CA THR A 101 2.80 3.06 -0.53
C THR A 101 4.00 3.23 -1.46
N VAL A 102 5.13 3.71 -0.93
CA VAL A 102 6.37 3.84 -1.72
C VAL A 102 6.82 2.48 -2.26
N MET A 103 6.80 1.43 -1.44
CA MET A 103 7.17 0.08 -1.87
C MET A 103 6.20 -0.49 -2.91
N ALA A 104 4.89 -0.31 -2.72
CA ALA A 104 3.87 -0.80 -3.64
C ALA A 104 3.94 -0.06 -5.00
N LEU A 105 4.14 1.26 -4.99
CA LEU A 105 4.34 2.04 -6.20
C LEU A 105 5.63 1.65 -6.92
N ALA A 106 6.74 1.46 -6.20
CA ALA A 106 8.00 1.01 -6.80
C ALA A 106 7.83 -0.36 -7.47
N GLY A 107 7.15 -1.32 -6.81
CA GLY A 107 6.80 -2.61 -7.40
C GLY A 107 5.94 -2.47 -8.66
N GLY A 108 4.92 -1.61 -8.63
CA GLY A 108 4.06 -1.30 -9.76
C GLY A 108 4.84 -0.66 -10.93
N PHE A 109 5.73 0.28 -10.65
CA PHE A 109 6.60 0.89 -11.68
C PHE A 109 7.57 -0.12 -12.30
N ILE A 110 8.20 -0.98 -11.50
CA ILE A 110 9.04 -2.07 -12.02
C ILE A 110 8.21 -2.99 -12.93
N ALA A 111 7.00 -3.38 -12.48
CA ALA A 111 6.12 -4.25 -13.25
C ALA A 111 5.70 -3.64 -14.60
N LEU A 112 5.49 -2.31 -14.67
CA LEU A 112 5.06 -1.61 -15.88
C LEU A 112 6.21 -1.32 -16.85
N PHE A 113 7.32 -0.81 -16.34
CA PHE A 113 8.35 -0.18 -17.18
C PHE A 113 9.59 -1.03 -17.37
N GLU A 114 9.88 -1.95 -16.42
CA GLU A 114 11.07 -2.79 -16.54
C GLU A 114 10.83 -3.94 -17.53
N LYS A 115 11.57 -3.93 -18.64
CA LYS A 115 11.48 -4.92 -19.74
C LYS A 115 12.78 -5.66 -19.99
N ARG A 116 13.86 -5.27 -19.31
CA ARG A 116 15.22 -5.83 -19.56
C ARG A 116 15.60 -6.92 -18.59
N LEU A 117 14.95 -7.01 -17.44
CA LEU A 117 15.21 -8.06 -16.47
C LEU A 117 14.73 -9.42 -17.00
N ARG A 118 15.49 -10.46 -16.66
CA ARG A 118 15.05 -11.84 -16.86
C ARG A 118 13.78 -12.11 -16.04
N ASP A 119 12.90 -12.95 -16.57
CA ASP A 119 11.62 -13.27 -15.92
C ASP A 119 11.79 -13.75 -14.50
N ASP A 120 12.76 -14.65 -14.24
CA ASP A 120 13.02 -15.15 -12.88
C ASP A 120 13.44 -14.02 -11.91
N THR A 121 14.27 -13.09 -12.37
CA THR A 121 14.70 -11.94 -11.57
C THR A 121 13.52 -11.01 -11.29
N MET A 122 12.68 -10.75 -12.27
CA MET A 122 11.48 -9.94 -12.12
C MET A 122 10.51 -10.56 -11.11
N LEU A 123 10.24 -11.86 -11.24
CA LEU A 123 9.36 -12.59 -10.31
C LEU A 123 9.91 -12.56 -8.88
N ALA A 124 11.22 -12.81 -8.70
CA ALA A 124 11.86 -12.76 -7.40
C ALA A 124 11.81 -11.36 -6.79
N THR A 125 12.03 -10.30 -7.59
CA THR A 125 11.96 -8.90 -7.14
C THR A 125 10.57 -8.54 -6.66
N LEU A 126 9.54 -8.85 -7.44
CA LEU A 126 8.15 -8.55 -7.11
C LEU A 126 7.65 -9.40 -5.93
N ALA A 127 8.04 -10.67 -5.84
CA ALA A 127 7.73 -11.51 -4.68
C ALA A 127 8.41 -11.00 -3.40
N GLY A 128 9.68 -10.59 -3.49
CA GLY A 128 10.41 -10.00 -2.36
C GLY A 128 9.81 -8.68 -1.88
N GLN A 129 9.41 -7.80 -2.82
CA GLN A 129 8.68 -6.57 -2.50
C GLN A 129 7.37 -6.87 -1.77
N ALA A 130 6.59 -7.82 -2.27
CA ALA A 130 5.32 -8.22 -1.65
C ALA A 130 5.54 -8.81 -0.25
N PHE A 131 6.58 -9.62 -0.04
CA PHE A 131 6.93 -10.20 1.25
C PHE A 131 7.20 -9.10 2.31
N VAL A 132 8.03 -8.11 1.98
CA VAL A 132 8.31 -6.99 2.89
C VAL A 132 7.05 -6.16 3.14
N SER A 133 6.28 -5.85 2.09
CA SER A 133 5.03 -5.07 2.20
C SER A 133 3.98 -5.75 3.07
N LEU A 134 3.90 -7.09 3.06
CA LEU A 134 2.95 -7.86 3.88
C LEU A 134 3.13 -7.62 5.37
N GLY A 135 4.37 -7.46 5.84
CA GLY A 135 4.63 -7.11 7.24
C GLY A 135 3.99 -5.77 7.63
N PHE A 136 4.10 -4.76 6.77
CA PHE A 136 3.45 -3.46 6.97
C PHE A 136 1.93 -3.55 6.88
N TYR A 137 1.38 -4.24 5.87
CA TYR A 137 -0.08 -4.42 5.74
C TYR A 137 -0.65 -5.14 6.96
N ALA A 138 -0.04 -6.25 7.38
CA ALA A 138 -0.50 -7.00 8.53
C ALA A 138 -0.50 -6.15 9.80
N PHE A 139 0.58 -5.41 10.05
CA PHE A 139 0.67 -4.53 11.22
C PHE A 139 -0.40 -3.43 11.17
N MET A 140 -0.55 -2.72 10.04
CA MET A 140 -1.53 -1.64 9.92
C MET A 140 -2.97 -2.14 10.02
N LEU A 141 -3.28 -3.29 9.43
CA LEU A 141 -4.66 -3.80 9.41
C LEU A 141 -5.08 -4.44 10.73
N LEU A 142 -4.14 -5.00 11.47
CA LEU A 142 -4.43 -5.78 12.69
C LEU A 142 -4.10 -5.04 13.99
N ALA A 143 -3.14 -4.12 13.98
CA ALA A 143 -2.62 -3.49 15.19
C ALA A 143 -2.67 -1.95 15.18
N SER A 144 -2.57 -1.29 14.03
CA SER A 144 -2.39 0.17 13.96
C SER A 144 -3.05 0.76 12.71
N ASN A 145 -4.39 0.73 12.67
CA ASN A 145 -5.16 1.08 11.49
C ASN A 145 -5.26 2.62 11.30
N PRO A 146 -4.72 3.18 10.19
CA PRO A 146 -4.76 4.62 9.93
C PRO A 146 -6.18 5.16 9.66
N PHE A 147 -7.16 4.30 9.41
CA PHE A 147 -8.56 4.66 9.15
C PHE A 147 -9.50 4.29 10.30
N GLU A 148 -8.96 4.00 11.50
CA GLU A 148 -9.76 3.72 12.70
C GLU A 148 -10.62 4.94 13.08
N ARG A 149 -11.88 4.64 13.47
CA ARG A 149 -12.86 5.64 13.95
C ARG A 149 -13.09 5.55 15.43
#